data_9045fa6ad53bc5442eac76c1f6bfa44b
#
_entry.id   9045fa6ad53bc5442eac76c1f6bfa44b
#
_cell.length_a   1.000
_cell.length_b   1.000
_cell.length_c   1.000
_cell.angle_alpha   90.00
_cell.angle_beta   90.00
_cell.angle_gamma   90.00
#
_symmetry.space_group_name_H-M   'P 1'
#
loop_
_entity.id
_entity.type
_entity.pdbx_description
1 polymer ?
#
loop_
_entity_poly.entity_id
_entity_poly.type
_entity_poly.pdbx_seq_one_letter_code
_entity_poly.pdbx_strand_id
1 'polypeptide(L)'
;MIHYKACLEQYNWLVDIYVIQCKHDLKYLDCIANKYNLPNKIYDKLTNRLTNYINSGFIYNCDKTNHSIIFIGESDSIYEAANTLAHEKNHLEIYLCKLLNINLESEDAAILSGDITE
;
A
#
# COMPACT_ATOMS: atom_id res chain seq x y z
N MET A 1 -13.66 -1.46 7.93
CA MET A 1 -12.41 -1.42 7.13
C MET A 1 -12.57 -2.27 5.88
N ILE A 2 -12.07 -1.78 4.77
CA ILE A 2 -12.15 -2.47 3.49
C ILE A 2 -10.78 -3.04 3.15
N HIS A 3 -10.76 -4.27 2.62
CA HIS A 3 -9.54 -4.96 2.23
C HIS A 3 -9.66 -5.41 0.78
N TYR A 4 -8.71 -5.01 -0.05
CA TYR A 4 -8.60 -5.42 -1.44
C TYR A 4 -7.30 -6.19 -1.65
N LYS A 5 -7.35 -7.17 -2.53
CA LYS A 5 -6.17 -7.92 -2.97
C LYS A 5 -5.97 -7.72 -4.46
N ALA A 6 -4.72 -7.51 -4.85
CA ALA A 6 -4.32 -7.46 -6.24
C ALA A 6 -3.10 -8.36 -6.44
N CYS A 7 -2.98 -8.95 -7.62
CA CYS A 7 -1.83 -9.75 -7.98
C CYS A 7 -1.23 -9.22 -9.28
N LEU A 8 0.01 -8.80 -9.22
CA LEU A 8 0.78 -8.42 -10.40
C LEU A 8 1.43 -9.68 -10.95
N GLU A 9 0.63 -10.49 -11.66
CA GLU A 9 1.01 -11.84 -12.09
C GLU A 9 2.31 -11.86 -12.90
N GLN A 10 2.50 -10.88 -13.76
CA GLN A 10 3.69 -10.74 -14.59
C GLN A 10 4.97 -10.66 -13.76
N TYR A 11 4.89 -10.11 -12.56
CA TYR A 11 6.02 -9.90 -11.65
C TYR A 11 5.99 -10.83 -10.46
N ASN A 12 4.98 -11.69 -10.35
CA ASN A 12 4.75 -12.56 -9.20
C ASN A 12 4.74 -11.76 -7.90
N TRP A 13 3.97 -10.66 -7.89
CA TRP A 13 3.92 -9.73 -6.77
C TRP A 13 2.50 -9.55 -6.27
N LEU A 14 2.30 -9.71 -4.96
CA LEU A 14 1.00 -9.55 -4.31
C LEU A 14 0.90 -8.17 -3.67
N VAL A 15 -0.29 -7.57 -3.74
CA VAL A 15 -0.57 -6.29 -3.11
C VAL A 15 -1.85 -6.42 -2.29
N ASP A 16 -1.77 -6.10 -1.01
CA ASP A 16 -2.94 -5.97 -0.14
C ASP A 16 -3.16 -4.49 0.15
N ILE A 17 -4.40 -4.04 0.02
CA ILE A 17 -4.79 -2.64 0.26
C ILE A 17 -5.85 -2.62 1.36
N TYR A 18 -5.55 -1.94 2.45
CA TYR A 18 -6.46 -1.76 3.58
C TYR A 18 -6.91 -0.31 3.65
N VAL A 19 -8.21 -0.09 3.61
CA VAL A 19 -8.81 1.25 3.67
C VAL A 19 -9.46 1.44 5.03
N ILE A 20 -8.96 2.41 5.77
CA ILE A 20 -9.51 2.80 7.08
C ILE A 20 -10.69 3.74 6.84
N GLN A 21 -11.89 3.33 7.24
CA GLN A 21 -13.09 4.12 7.03
C GLN A 21 -13.41 5.04 8.21
N CYS A 22 -13.00 4.64 9.43
CA CYS A 22 -13.22 5.42 10.64
C CYS A 22 -12.18 5.04 11.69
N LYS A 23 -12.09 5.82 12.77
CA LYS A 23 -11.11 5.57 13.82
C LYS A 23 -11.25 4.21 14.50
N HIS A 24 -12.45 3.64 14.53
CA HIS A 24 -12.65 2.29 15.07
C HIS A 24 -11.85 1.23 14.32
N ASP A 25 -11.58 1.45 13.05
CA ASP A 25 -10.82 0.49 12.23
C ASP A 25 -9.36 0.38 12.67
N LEU A 26 -8.84 1.38 13.36
CA LEU A 26 -7.45 1.38 13.82
C LEU A 26 -7.14 0.23 14.79
N LYS A 27 -8.16 -0.30 15.46
CA LYS A 27 -8.01 -1.45 16.36
C LYS A 27 -7.56 -2.72 15.63
N TYR A 28 -7.78 -2.80 14.32
CA TYR A 28 -7.40 -3.98 13.52
C TYR A 28 -5.94 -3.95 13.08
N LEU A 29 -5.23 -2.85 13.27
CA LEU A 29 -3.83 -2.73 12.84
C LEU A 29 -2.92 -3.76 13.51
N ASP A 30 -3.15 -4.08 14.77
CA ASP A 30 -2.41 -5.12 15.48
C ASP A 30 -2.53 -6.48 14.80
N CYS A 31 -3.75 -6.88 14.47
CA CYS A 31 -3.99 -8.16 13.79
C CYS A 31 -3.33 -8.20 12.41
N ILE A 32 -3.40 -7.09 11.68
CA ILE A 32 -2.80 -6.99 10.35
C ILE A 32 -1.29 -7.06 10.46
N ALA A 33 -0.71 -6.32 11.41
CA ALA A 33 0.74 -6.33 11.63
C ALA A 33 1.24 -7.74 11.99
N ASN A 34 0.52 -8.46 12.84
CA ASN A 34 0.86 -9.82 13.21
C ASN A 34 0.73 -10.79 12.03
N LYS A 35 -0.30 -10.63 11.22
CA LYS A 35 -0.52 -11.46 10.04
C LYS A 35 0.65 -11.40 9.06
N TYR A 36 1.22 -10.22 8.87
CA TYR A 36 2.30 -10.01 7.90
C TYR A 36 3.68 -9.90 8.55
N ASN A 37 3.78 -10.11 9.85
CA ASN A 37 5.03 -10.02 10.61
C ASN A 37 5.74 -8.68 10.41
N LEU A 38 5.00 -7.58 10.50
CA LEU A 38 5.58 -6.25 10.34
C LEU A 38 6.62 -5.99 11.44
N PRO A 39 7.81 -5.48 11.09
CA PRO A 39 8.78 -5.07 12.10
C PRO A 39 8.21 -4.00 13.03
N ASN A 40 8.62 -4.02 14.30
CA ASN A 40 8.11 -3.07 15.29
C ASN A 40 8.28 -1.61 14.87
N LYS A 41 9.41 -1.26 14.27
CA LYS A 41 9.66 0.08 13.75
C LYS A 41 8.63 0.49 12.70
N ILE A 42 8.28 -0.44 11.82
CA ILE A 42 7.31 -0.20 10.75
C ILE A 42 5.92 -0.05 11.37
N TYR A 43 5.57 -0.92 12.30
CA TYR A 43 4.29 -0.85 13.01
C TYR A 43 4.11 0.49 13.72
N ASP A 44 5.14 0.97 14.41
CA ASP A 44 5.10 2.24 15.11
C ASP A 44 4.88 3.41 14.15
N LYS A 45 5.58 3.42 13.02
CA LYS A 45 5.40 4.44 11.98
C LYS A 45 4.01 4.40 11.38
N LEU A 46 3.51 3.21 11.10
CA LEU A 46 2.17 2.99 10.55
C LEU A 46 1.10 3.52 11.49
N THR A 47 1.13 3.10 12.75
CA THR A 47 0.12 3.50 13.74
C THR A 47 0.17 4.99 14.01
N ASN A 48 1.35 5.57 14.14
CA ASN A 48 1.52 7.01 14.34
C ASN A 48 0.91 7.80 13.17
N ARG A 49 1.20 7.37 11.95
CA ARG A 49 0.74 8.07 10.76
C ARG A 49 -0.78 7.99 10.61
N LEU A 50 -1.35 6.81 10.73
CA LEU A 50 -2.80 6.62 10.56
C LEU A 50 -3.62 7.19 11.71
N THR A 51 -3.05 7.25 12.92
CA THR A 51 -3.74 7.80 14.10
C THR A 51 -3.74 9.32 14.11
N ASN A 52 -2.64 9.94 13.70
CA ASN A 52 -2.43 11.38 13.88
C ASN A 52 -2.70 12.23 12.65
N TYR A 53 -2.82 11.62 11.47
CA TYR A 53 -2.98 12.35 10.22
C TYR A 53 -4.15 11.82 9.42
N ILE A 54 -5.08 12.71 9.09
CA ILE A 54 -6.15 12.44 8.14
C ILE A 54 -5.59 12.55 6.72
N ASN A 55 -6.23 11.90 5.76
CA ASN A 55 -5.82 11.90 4.35
C ASN A 55 -4.39 11.37 4.16
N SER A 56 -3.99 10.42 4.97
CA SER A 56 -2.65 9.85 4.94
C SER A 56 -2.65 8.42 4.43
N GLY A 57 -1.51 7.99 3.93
CA GLY A 57 -1.32 6.62 3.51
C GLY A 57 0.03 6.08 3.98
N PHE A 58 0.20 4.79 3.86
CA PHE A 58 1.43 4.11 4.24
C PHE A 58 1.61 2.89 3.35
N ILE A 59 2.84 2.64 2.94
CA ILE A 59 3.16 1.43 2.18
C ILE A 59 4.34 0.70 2.82
N TYR A 60 4.23 -0.62 2.88
CA TYR A 60 5.30 -1.51 3.30
C TYR A 60 5.57 -2.52 2.19
N ASN A 61 6.81 -2.56 1.71
CA ASN A 61 7.24 -3.48 0.67
C ASN A 61 8.14 -4.55 1.26
N CYS A 62 7.89 -5.81 0.94
CA CYS A 62 8.70 -6.94 1.37
C CYS A 62 9.15 -7.75 0.16
N ASP A 63 10.43 -7.61 -0.21
CA ASP A 63 10.99 -8.32 -1.35
C ASP A 63 11.19 -9.82 -1.09
N LYS A 64 11.33 -10.21 0.18
CA LYS A 64 11.49 -11.62 0.56
C LYS A 64 10.25 -12.45 0.25
N THR A 65 9.07 -11.83 0.32
CA THR A 65 7.79 -12.50 0.08
C THR A 65 7.10 -12.02 -1.19
N ASN A 66 7.73 -11.12 -1.95
CA ASN A 66 7.14 -10.49 -3.14
C ASN A 66 5.77 -9.91 -2.83
N HIS A 67 5.72 -9.07 -1.80
CA HIS A 67 4.46 -8.60 -1.26
C HIS A 67 4.55 -7.13 -0.83
N SER A 68 3.51 -6.37 -1.14
CA SER A 68 3.36 -5.00 -0.65
C SER A 68 2.03 -4.85 0.06
N ILE A 69 2.00 -4.02 1.09
CA ILE A 69 0.79 -3.69 1.83
C ILE A 69 0.63 -2.19 1.81
N ILE A 70 -0.52 -1.73 1.30
CA ILE A 70 -0.87 -0.32 1.25
C ILE A 70 -1.97 -0.06 2.27
N PHE A 71 -1.78 0.96 3.10
CA PHE A 71 -2.80 1.41 4.05
C PHE A 71 -3.26 2.80 3.64
N ILE A 72 -4.57 2.96 3.49
CA ILE A 72 -5.21 4.25 3.24
C ILE A 72 -5.89 4.67 4.52
N GLY A 73 -5.44 5.77 5.11
CA GLY A 73 -5.99 6.28 6.36
C GLY A 73 -7.37 6.89 6.20
N GLU A 74 -7.97 7.27 7.32
CA GLU A 74 -9.25 7.98 7.32
C GLU A 74 -9.15 9.22 6.43
N SER A 75 -10.12 9.40 5.55
CA SER A 75 -10.10 10.46 4.55
C SER A 75 -11.35 11.32 4.64
N ASP A 76 -11.21 12.61 4.30
CA ASP A 76 -12.33 13.58 4.29
C ASP A 76 -13.37 13.21 3.24
N SER A 77 -12.94 12.58 2.16
CA SER A 77 -13.79 12.27 1.02
C SER A 77 -13.23 11.11 0.22
N ILE A 78 -14.06 10.55 -0.65
CA ILE A 78 -13.62 9.52 -1.60
C ILE A 78 -12.50 10.07 -2.48
N TYR A 79 -12.58 11.35 -2.83
CA TYR A 79 -11.57 12.02 -3.66
C TYR A 79 -10.20 12.01 -2.97
N GLU A 80 -10.15 12.34 -1.67
CA GLU A 80 -8.91 12.32 -0.90
C GLU A 80 -8.37 10.90 -0.72
N ALA A 81 -9.24 9.92 -0.54
CA ALA A 81 -8.85 8.52 -0.47
C ALA A 81 -8.22 8.07 -1.79
N ALA A 82 -8.80 8.46 -2.92
CA ALA A 82 -8.26 8.13 -4.24
C ALA A 82 -6.90 8.80 -4.47
N ASN A 83 -6.73 10.04 -4.03
CA ASN A 83 -5.44 10.74 -4.12
C ASN A 83 -4.37 10.01 -3.30
N THR A 84 -4.71 9.58 -2.09
CA THR A 84 -3.79 8.85 -1.23
C THR A 84 -3.39 7.53 -1.86
N LEU A 85 -4.34 6.80 -2.42
CA LEU A 85 -4.06 5.54 -3.12
C LEU A 85 -3.13 5.77 -4.31
N ALA A 86 -3.38 6.78 -5.11
CA ALA A 86 -2.53 7.12 -6.26
C ALA A 86 -1.11 7.45 -5.82
N HIS A 87 -0.96 8.17 -4.71
CA HIS A 87 0.35 8.50 -4.14
C HIS A 87 1.11 7.24 -3.71
N GLU A 88 0.45 6.34 -2.97
CA GLU A 88 1.07 5.10 -2.51
C GLU A 88 1.35 4.14 -3.67
N LYS A 89 0.46 4.10 -4.67
CA LYS A 89 0.67 3.35 -5.91
C LYS A 89 1.94 3.82 -6.62
N ASN A 90 2.16 5.13 -6.68
CA ASN A 90 3.36 5.69 -7.29
C ASN A 90 4.64 5.25 -6.56
N HIS A 91 4.61 5.23 -5.23
CA HIS A 91 5.73 4.69 -4.44
C HIS A 91 6.00 3.22 -4.77
N LEU A 92 4.95 2.42 -4.90
CA LEU A 92 5.09 1.01 -5.26
C LEU A 92 5.70 0.84 -6.66
N GLU A 93 5.24 1.63 -7.63
CA GLU A 93 5.78 1.59 -9.00
C GLU A 93 7.28 1.89 -9.01
N ILE A 94 7.69 2.93 -8.28
CA ILE A 94 9.11 3.30 -8.16
C ILE A 94 9.91 2.18 -7.52
N TYR A 95 9.37 1.60 -6.45
CA TYR A 95 10.04 0.50 -5.73
C TYR A 95 10.24 -0.71 -6.64
N LEU A 96 9.17 -1.13 -7.35
CA LEU A 96 9.24 -2.30 -8.24
C LEU A 96 10.13 -2.05 -9.45
N CYS A 97 10.12 -0.85 -10.01
CA CYS A 97 11.00 -0.51 -11.11
C CYS A 97 12.48 -0.63 -10.71
N LYS A 98 12.82 -0.20 -9.51
CA LYS A 98 14.18 -0.34 -8.99
C LYS A 98 14.54 -1.81 -8.71
N LEU A 99 13.63 -2.52 -8.04
CA LEU A 99 13.85 -3.91 -7.65
C LEU A 99 13.98 -4.82 -8.87
N LEU A 100 13.12 -4.63 -9.86
CA LEU A 100 13.05 -5.46 -11.07
C LEU A 100 13.89 -4.91 -12.23
N ASN A 101 14.60 -3.81 -12.00
CA ASN A 101 15.42 -3.15 -13.01
C ASN A 101 14.63 -2.76 -14.27
N ILE A 102 13.43 -2.21 -14.06
CA ILE A 102 12.53 -1.74 -15.11
C ILE A 102 12.72 -0.23 -15.28
N ASN A 103 12.79 0.22 -16.55
CA ASN A 103 12.82 1.65 -16.86
C ASN A 103 11.41 2.23 -16.67
N LEU A 104 11.30 3.32 -15.89
CA LEU A 104 10.02 3.98 -15.60
C LEU A 104 9.30 4.50 -16.83
N GLU A 105 10.02 4.81 -17.91
CA GLU A 105 9.46 5.27 -19.18
C GLU A 105 9.15 4.12 -20.14
N SER A 106 9.41 2.88 -19.73
CA SER A 106 9.20 1.71 -20.59
C SER A 106 7.74 1.29 -20.60
N GLU A 107 7.39 0.47 -21.58
CA GLU A 107 6.09 -0.17 -21.69
C GLU A 107 5.79 -1.05 -20.48
N ASP A 108 6.81 -1.73 -19.94
CA ASP A 108 6.67 -2.57 -18.74
C ASP A 108 6.20 -1.78 -17.54
N ALA A 109 6.73 -0.57 -17.33
CA ALA A 109 6.31 0.30 -16.25
C ALA A 109 4.85 0.77 -16.44
N ALA A 110 4.44 1.04 -17.67
CA ALA A 110 3.06 1.42 -17.97
C ALA A 110 2.09 0.26 -17.68
N ILE A 111 2.46 -0.97 -18.03
CA ILE A 111 1.67 -2.17 -17.72
C ILE A 111 1.55 -2.36 -16.21
N LEU A 112 2.65 -2.21 -15.48
CA LEU A 112 2.65 -2.32 -14.02
C LEU A 112 1.69 -1.31 -13.38
N SER A 113 1.70 -0.06 -13.87
CA SER A 113 0.80 0.98 -13.38
C SER A 113 -0.67 0.63 -13.64
N GLY A 114 -0.96 0.08 -14.82
CA GLY A 114 -2.31 -0.38 -15.18
C GLY A 114 -2.80 -1.49 -14.27
N ASP A 115 -1.96 -2.49 -13.99
CA ASP A 115 -2.31 -3.60 -13.11
C ASP A 115 -2.67 -3.14 -11.70
N ILE A 116 -1.99 -2.11 -11.20
CA ILE A 116 -2.26 -1.59 -9.85
C ILE A 116 -3.53 -0.75 -9.81
N THR A 117 -3.85 -0.05 -10.89
CA THR A 117 -5.05 0.80 -10.95
C THR A 117 -6.34 0.01 -11.20
N GLU A 118 -6.22 -1.14 -11.74
CA GLU A 118 -7.37 -2.03 -11.95
C GLU A 118 -7.79 -2.72 -10.66
#